data_f2156b7da0cf4e5c4234f003e43f83a9
#
_entry.id   f2156b7da0cf4e5c4234f003e43f83a9
#
_cell.length_a   1.000
_cell.length_b   1.000
_cell.length_c   1.000
_cell.angle_alpha   90.00
_cell.angle_beta   90.00
_cell.angle_gamma   90.00
#
_symmetry.space_group_name_H-M   'P 1'
#
loop_
_entity.id
_entity.type
_entity.pdbx_description
1 polymer ?
#
loop_
_entity_poly.entity_id
_entity_poly.type
_entity_poly.pdbx_seq_one_letter_code
_entity_poly.pdbx_strand_id
1 'polypeptide(L)'
;MTALRPLESSALINDDLAPVPAAGRTWSMWSIAALWVGMAICITTYTLASSLIEQGMNWKQAIVTIFLGNLIVLIPMTLNAHPGTAYGIPFPVLIRSSFGTLGSNIPALMRALVACGWFGIQTWIGGAAIYAMAAIIFGFNPAHKTVLPIVGISGGEFLCFLIFWRSIFSSSSKEWIQLSGSRFLPHRF
;
A
#
# COMPACT_ATOMS: atom_id res chain seq x y z
N MET A 1 -12.14 34.29 -20.38
CA MET A 1 -12.47 33.26 -19.39
C MET A 1 -13.50 32.34 -20.03
N THR A 2 -13.05 31.23 -20.62
CA THR A 2 -13.95 30.24 -21.27
C THR A 2 -14.58 29.39 -20.15
N ALA A 3 -15.87 29.56 -19.95
CA ALA A 3 -16.64 28.73 -19.02
C ALA A 3 -16.45 27.28 -19.40
N LEU A 4 -15.84 26.50 -18.51
CA LEU A 4 -15.73 25.05 -18.64
C LEU A 4 -17.16 24.51 -18.73
N ARG A 5 -17.53 23.89 -19.87
CA ARG A 5 -18.77 23.15 -20.02
C ARG A 5 -18.89 22.19 -18.84
N PRO A 6 -20.09 22.07 -18.24
CA PRO A 6 -20.34 20.99 -17.29
C PRO A 6 -20.01 19.68 -17.99
N LEU A 7 -19.11 18.90 -17.38
CA LEU A 7 -18.75 17.57 -17.88
C LEU A 7 -20.01 16.71 -17.77
N GLU A 8 -20.74 16.59 -18.89
CA GLU A 8 -21.84 15.63 -18.99
C GLU A 8 -21.36 14.27 -18.54
N SER A 9 -22.19 13.53 -17.82
CA SER A 9 -21.93 12.21 -17.24
C SER A 9 -21.47 11.22 -18.31
N SER A 10 -20.20 11.23 -18.61
CA SER A 10 -19.56 10.25 -19.49
C SER A 10 -19.24 9.04 -18.63
N ALA A 11 -19.42 7.83 -19.15
CA ALA A 11 -19.01 6.59 -18.51
C ALA A 11 -17.52 6.53 -18.11
N LEU A 12 -16.72 7.51 -18.58
CA LEU A 12 -15.29 7.67 -18.30
C LEU A 12 -15.00 8.59 -17.10
N ILE A 13 -16.02 9.24 -16.54
CA ILE A 13 -15.90 10.22 -15.45
C ILE A 13 -16.71 9.71 -14.28
N ASN A 14 -16.05 9.54 -13.15
CA ASN A 14 -16.63 9.16 -11.87
C ASN A 14 -16.11 10.16 -10.83
N ASP A 15 -16.86 10.43 -9.77
CA ASP A 15 -16.46 11.31 -8.67
C ASP A 15 -15.11 10.89 -8.03
N ASP A 16 -14.85 9.59 -7.97
CA ASP A 16 -13.57 9.05 -7.46
C ASP A 16 -12.37 9.31 -8.39
N LEU A 17 -12.63 9.61 -9.66
CA LEU A 17 -11.62 9.93 -10.67
C LEU A 17 -11.52 11.43 -10.94
N ALA A 18 -12.40 12.23 -10.36
CA ALA A 18 -12.39 13.66 -10.51
C ALA A 18 -11.15 14.29 -9.84
N PRO A 19 -10.57 15.35 -10.44
CA PRO A 19 -9.47 16.06 -9.81
C PRO A 19 -9.89 16.65 -8.46
N VAL A 20 -9.06 16.48 -7.44
CA VAL A 20 -9.29 17.08 -6.13
C VAL A 20 -9.17 18.60 -6.24
N PRO A 21 -10.21 19.38 -5.87
CA PRO A 21 -10.16 20.83 -5.91
C PRO A 21 -9.06 21.37 -4.99
N ALA A 22 -8.50 22.55 -5.32
CA ALA A 22 -7.37 23.13 -4.59
C ALA A 22 -7.67 23.30 -3.09
N ALA A 23 -8.90 23.66 -2.74
CA ALA A 23 -9.34 23.79 -1.34
C ALA A 23 -9.34 22.46 -0.56
N GLY A 24 -9.46 21.31 -1.26
CA GLY A 24 -9.40 19.98 -0.65
C GLY A 24 -7.98 19.42 -0.49
N ARG A 25 -6.96 20.11 -1.01
CA ARG A 25 -5.55 19.65 -0.94
C ARG A 25 -4.89 20.17 0.33
N THR A 26 -5.23 19.58 1.45
CA THR A 26 -4.80 20.02 2.79
C THR A 26 -3.49 19.41 3.26
N TRP A 27 -2.95 18.44 2.53
CA TRP A 27 -1.74 17.72 2.94
C TRP A 27 -0.50 18.60 2.77
N SER A 28 0.23 18.76 3.86
CA SER A 28 1.52 19.45 3.88
C SER A 28 2.66 18.49 3.52
N MET A 29 3.86 19.05 3.27
CA MET A 29 5.08 18.26 3.10
C MET A 29 5.32 17.31 4.30
N TRP A 30 5.04 17.77 5.52
CA TRP A 30 5.20 16.96 6.73
C TRP A 30 4.20 15.82 6.81
N SER A 31 2.98 16.00 6.31
CA SER A 31 1.98 14.92 6.25
C SER A 31 2.43 13.81 5.30
N ILE A 32 2.98 14.18 4.14
CA ILE A 32 3.54 13.22 3.17
C ILE A 32 4.78 12.55 3.73
N ALA A 33 5.68 13.29 4.37
CA ALA A 33 6.88 12.72 5.00
C ALA A 33 6.52 11.72 6.11
N ALA A 34 5.58 12.06 6.98
CA ALA A 34 5.09 11.17 8.03
C ALA A 34 4.47 9.89 7.48
N LEU A 35 3.70 9.99 6.38
CA LEU A 35 3.14 8.82 5.69
C LEU A 35 4.25 7.91 5.17
N TRP A 36 5.28 8.47 4.52
CA TRP A 36 6.40 7.69 3.99
C TRP A 36 7.23 7.04 5.08
N VAL A 37 7.51 7.75 6.17
CA VAL A 37 8.19 7.17 7.35
C VAL A 37 7.37 6.00 7.90
N GLY A 38 6.05 6.16 8.06
CA GLY A 38 5.16 5.08 8.52
C GLY A 38 5.15 3.86 7.60
N MET A 39 5.20 4.06 6.28
CA MET A 39 5.27 2.96 5.31
C MET A 39 6.66 2.27 5.28
N ALA A 40 7.74 3.01 5.52
CA ALA A 40 9.09 2.46 5.54
C ALA A 40 9.38 1.65 6.82
N ILE A 41 8.69 1.91 7.92
CA ILE A 41 8.80 1.17 9.17
C ILE A 41 7.99 -0.13 9.06
N CYS A 42 8.55 -1.12 8.37
CA CYS A 42 7.94 -2.45 8.22
C CYS A 42 9.01 -3.54 8.28
N ILE A 43 8.61 -4.75 8.64
CA ILE A 43 9.52 -5.88 8.83
C ILE A 43 10.28 -6.21 7.53
N THR A 44 9.62 -6.13 6.39
CA THR A 44 10.25 -6.37 5.08
C THR A 44 11.40 -5.41 4.80
N THR A 45 11.31 -4.16 5.22
CA THR A 45 12.40 -3.20 5.10
C THR A 45 13.58 -3.55 6.02
N TYR A 46 13.30 -3.99 7.24
CA TYR A 46 14.35 -4.39 8.19
C TYR A 46 15.07 -5.67 7.74
N THR A 47 14.33 -6.65 7.22
CA THR A 47 14.91 -7.90 6.73
C THR A 47 15.69 -7.75 5.43
N LEU A 48 15.51 -6.64 4.69
CA LEU A 48 16.27 -6.38 3.47
C LEU A 48 17.78 -6.31 3.74
N ALA A 49 18.20 -5.61 4.79
CA ALA A 49 19.62 -5.50 5.14
C ALA A 49 20.18 -6.86 5.58
N SER A 50 19.46 -7.65 6.38
CA SER A 50 19.90 -8.98 6.79
C SER A 50 20.04 -9.93 5.60
N SER A 51 19.11 -9.89 4.64
CA SER A 51 19.19 -10.75 3.45
C SER A 51 20.39 -10.43 2.56
N LEU A 52 20.81 -9.17 2.46
CA LEU A 52 22.02 -8.78 1.74
C LEU A 52 23.29 -9.27 2.46
N ILE A 53 23.29 -9.23 3.79
CA ILE A 53 24.41 -9.75 4.60
C ILE A 53 24.50 -11.27 4.47
N GLU A 54 23.38 -11.99 4.49
CA GLU A 54 23.33 -13.44 4.26
C GLU A 54 23.86 -13.84 2.88
N GLN A 55 23.72 -12.98 1.88
CA GLN A 55 24.27 -13.16 0.54
C GLN A 55 25.79 -12.83 0.45
N GLY A 56 26.44 -12.48 1.57
CA GLY A 56 27.87 -12.25 1.64
C GLY A 56 28.31 -10.78 1.67
N MET A 57 27.38 -9.83 1.71
CA MET A 57 27.74 -8.41 1.88
C MET A 57 28.12 -8.13 3.34
N ASN A 58 29.13 -7.27 3.55
CA ASN A 58 29.33 -6.71 4.88
C ASN A 58 28.27 -5.64 5.19
N TRP A 59 28.07 -5.31 6.47
CA TRP A 59 27.02 -4.38 6.88
C TRP A 59 27.14 -2.97 6.24
N LYS A 60 28.38 -2.49 5.98
CA LYS A 60 28.60 -1.19 5.32
C LYS A 60 28.14 -1.23 3.86
N GLN A 61 28.49 -2.31 3.15
CA GLN A 61 28.04 -2.53 1.78
C GLN A 61 26.53 -2.62 1.69
N ALA A 62 25.89 -3.36 2.61
CA ALA A 62 24.43 -3.49 2.65
C ALA A 62 23.75 -2.12 2.83
N ILE A 63 24.21 -1.31 3.78
CA ILE A 63 23.64 0.03 4.02
C ILE A 63 23.83 0.94 2.80
N VAL A 64 25.06 0.97 2.22
CA VAL A 64 25.33 1.81 1.05
C VAL A 64 24.48 1.36 -0.14
N THR A 65 24.32 0.06 -0.37
CA THR A 65 23.49 -0.48 -1.46
C THR A 65 22.03 -0.09 -1.30
N ILE A 66 21.47 -0.22 -0.08
CA ILE A 66 20.09 0.18 0.21
C ILE A 66 19.94 1.69 0.02
N PHE A 67 20.87 2.50 0.50
CA PHE A 67 20.83 3.96 0.34
C PHE A 67 20.86 4.36 -1.14
N LEU A 68 21.78 3.81 -1.92
CA LEU A 68 21.89 4.10 -3.35
C LEU A 68 20.65 3.63 -4.12
N GLY A 69 20.12 2.45 -3.81
CA GLY A 69 18.88 1.94 -4.40
C GLY A 69 17.70 2.89 -4.16
N ASN A 70 17.52 3.36 -2.93
CA ASN A 70 16.48 4.32 -2.59
C ASN A 70 16.70 5.68 -3.27
N LEU A 71 17.95 6.13 -3.39
CA LEU A 71 18.29 7.38 -4.09
C LEU A 71 17.93 7.31 -5.59
N ILE A 72 18.21 6.18 -6.24
CA ILE A 72 17.85 5.96 -7.64
C ILE A 72 16.33 5.95 -7.81
N VAL A 73 15.61 5.25 -6.93
CA VAL A 73 14.13 5.16 -6.97
C VAL A 73 13.46 6.49 -6.67
N LEU A 74 14.09 7.37 -5.90
CA LEU A 74 13.56 8.71 -5.59
C LEU A 74 13.25 9.52 -6.85
N ILE A 75 14.05 9.41 -7.91
CA ILE A 75 13.87 10.15 -9.16
C ILE A 75 12.51 9.78 -9.82
N PRO A 76 12.22 8.52 -10.19
CA PRO A 76 10.95 8.19 -10.80
C PRO A 76 9.77 8.38 -9.84
N MET A 77 9.96 8.24 -8.53
CA MET A 77 8.90 8.49 -7.54
C MET A 77 8.49 9.96 -7.51
N THR A 78 9.44 10.88 -7.48
CA THR A 78 9.15 12.33 -7.50
C THR A 78 8.48 12.75 -8.81
N LEU A 79 8.92 12.21 -9.94
CA LEU A 79 8.28 12.46 -11.23
C LEU A 79 6.82 11.95 -11.27
N ASN A 80 6.55 10.78 -10.72
CA ASN A 80 5.19 10.24 -10.63
C ASN A 80 4.30 10.98 -9.61
N ALA A 81 4.89 11.50 -8.53
CA ALA A 81 4.13 12.22 -7.51
C ALA A 81 3.70 13.63 -7.97
N HIS A 82 4.50 14.25 -8.84
CA HIS A 82 4.27 15.65 -9.28
C HIS A 82 2.86 15.89 -9.85
N PRO A 83 2.33 15.11 -10.80
CA PRO A 83 0.98 15.33 -11.30
C PRO A 83 -0.12 15.19 -10.24
N GLY A 84 0.03 14.26 -9.31
CA GLY A 84 -0.89 14.08 -8.20
C GLY A 84 -0.94 15.29 -7.27
N THR A 85 0.22 15.86 -6.93
CA THR A 85 0.31 17.02 -6.04
C THR A 85 -0.06 18.32 -6.75
N ALA A 86 0.39 18.51 -8.00
CA ALA A 86 0.15 19.73 -8.76
C ALA A 86 -1.30 19.86 -9.23
N TYR A 87 -1.88 18.78 -9.76
CA TYR A 87 -3.19 18.80 -10.40
C TYR A 87 -4.28 18.08 -9.60
N GLY A 88 -3.92 17.33 -8.56
CA GLY A 88 -4.87 16.55 -7.75
C GLY A 88 -5.51 15.40 -8.49
N ILE A 89 -4.85 14.87 -9.53
CA ILE A 89 -5.39 13.76 -10.34
C ILE A 89 -4.91 12.41 -9.83
N PRO A 90 -5.79 11.40 -9.75
CA PRO A 90 -5.40 10.06 -9.35
C PRO A 90 -4.59 9.35 -10.45
N PHE A 91 -3.79 8.36 -10.05
CA PHE A 91 -2.92 7.61 -10.97
C PHE A 91 -3.64 7.03 -12.21
N PRO A 92 -4.84 6.40 -12.11
CA PRO A 92 -5.54 5.88 -13.28
C PRO A 92 -5.88 6.95 -14.34
N VAL A 93 -6.09 8.20 -13.90
CA VAL A 93 -6.35 9.33 -14.81
C VAL A 93 -5.06 9.82 -15.45
N LEU A 94 -3.99 9.92 -14.65
CA LEU A 94 -2.68 10.34 -15.15
C LEU A 94 -2.20 9.46 -16.31
N ILE A 95 -2.27 8.14 -16.14
CA ILE A 95 -1.76 7.20 -17.15
C ILE A 95 -2.59 7.15 -18.44
N ARG A 96 -3.82 7.70 -18.45
CA ARG A 96 -4.60 7.85 -19.68
C ARG A 96 -3.92 8.73 -20.72
N SER A 97 -3.11 9.69 -20.29
CA SER A 97 -2.36 10.56 -21.18
C SER A 97 -1.33 9.81 -22.02
N SER A 98 -0.77 8.73 -21.48
CA SER A 98 0.28 7.92 -22.15
C SER A 98 -0.29 6.65 -22.81
N PHE A 99 -1.29 6.01 -22.20
CA PHE A 99 -1.81 4.71 -22.63
C PHE A 99 -3.21 4.78 -23.26
N GLY A 100 -3.82 5.95 -23.31
CA GLY A 100 -5.22 6.11 -23.70
C GLY A 100 -6.20 5.57 -22.65
N THR A 101 -7.49 5.69 -22.92
CA THR A 101 -8.55 5.32 -21.96
C THR A 101 -8.65 3.82 -21.70
N LEU A 102 -8.49 2.99 -22.72
CA LEU A 102 -8.53 1.52 -22.60
C LEU A 102 -7.19 0.96 -22.13
N GLY A 103 -6.08 1.44 -22.71
CA GLY A 103 -4.74 0.95 -22.39
C GLY A 103 -4.31 1.26 -20.95
N SER A 104 -4.84 2.30 -20.33
CA SER A 104 -4.57 2.66 -18.93
C SER A 104 -5.02 1.60 -17.91
N ASN A 105 -5.93 0.71 -18.29
CA ASN A 105 -6.36 -0.38 -17.43
C ASN A 105 -5.22 -1.38 -17.14
N ILE A 106 -4.30 -1.58 -18.09
CA ILE A 106 -3.19 -2.52 -17.92
C ILE A 106 -2.28 -2.11 -16.76
N PRO A 107 -1.64 -0.91 -16.76
CA PRO A 107 -0.80 -0.50 -15.64
C PRO A 107 -1.59 -0.29 -14.34
N ALA A 108 -2.88 0.07 -14.40
CA ALA A 108 -3.73 0.16 -13.22
C ALA A 108 -3.94 -1.22 -12.57
N LEU A 109 -4.22 -2.26 -13.35
CA LEU A 109 -4.35 -3.64 -12.87
C LEU A 109 -3.01 -4.19 -12.35
N MET A 110 -1.91 -3.93 -13.05
CA MET A 110 -0.58 -4.34 -12.56
C MET A 110 -0.25 -3.72 -11.21
N ARG A 111 -0.57 -2.45 -11.02
CA ARG A 111 -0.40 -1.78 -9.73
C ARG A 111 -1.27 -2.41 -8.64
N ALA A 112 -2.51 -2.76 -8.94
CA ALA A 112 -3.41 -3.44 -8.03
C ALA A 112 -2.86 -4.82 -7.63
N LEU A 113 -2.37 -5.61 -8.59
CA LEU A 113 -1.76 -6.92 -8.34
C LEU A 113 -0.52 -6.81 -7.42
N VAL A 114 0.35 -5.84 -7.68
CA VAL A 114 1.53 -5.58 -6.82
C VAL A 114 1.09 -5.19 -5.41
N ALA A 115 0.06 -4.34 -5.28
CA ALA A 115 -0.48 -3.97 -3.97
C ALA A 115 -1.07 -5.18 -3.22
N CYS A 116 -1.79 -6.07 -3.91
CA CYS A 116 -2.28 -7.32 -3.34
C CYS A 116 -1.14 -8.24 -2.89
N GLY A 117 -0.05 -8.32 -3.67
CA GLY A 117 1.16 -9.07 -3.30
C GLY A 117 1.78 -8.54 -2.00
N TRP A 118 1.98 -7.24 -1.90
CA TRP A 118 2.49 -6.59 -0.68
C TRP A 118 1.56 -6.80 0.52
N PHE A 119 0.25 -6.67 0.31
CA PHE A 119 -0.74 -6.93 1.35
C PHE A 119 -0.67 -8.38 1.85
N GLY A 120 -0.53 -9.35 0.93
CA GLY A 120 -0.36 -10.76 1.27
C GLY A 120 0.89 -11.03 2.10
N ILE A 121 2.04 -10.48 1.70
CA ILE A 121 3.32 -10.62 2.43
C ILE A 121 3.20 -10.04 3.85
N GLN A 122 2.69 -8.84 4.00
CA GLN A 122 2.53 -8.19 5.30
C GLN A 122 1.56 -8.96 6.20
N THR A 123 0.47 -9.45 5.63
CA THR A 123 -0.53 -10.25 6.36
C THR A 123 0.06 -11.58 6.82
N TRP A 124 0.87 -12.22 5.99
CA TRP A 124 1.58 -13.45 6.34
C TRP A 124 2.53 -13.24 7.52
N ILE A 125 3.36 -12.20 7.45
CA ILE A 125 4.32 -11.86 8.52
C ILE A 125 3.59 -11.54 9.83
N GLY A 126 2.48 -10.77 9.76
CA GLY A 126 1.67 -10.47 10.93
C GLY A 126 1.01 -11.71 11.55
N GLY A 127 0.50 -12.62 10.71
CA GLY A 127 -0.03 -13.91 11.15
C GLY A 127 1.02 -14.80 11.82
N ALA A 128 2.23 -14.86 11.24
CA ALA A 128 3.35 -15.60 11.82
C ALA A 128 3.79 -15.03 13.18
N ALA A 129 3.77 -13.70 13.34
CA ALA A 129 4.07 -13.05 14.62
C ALA A 129 3.03 -13.41 15.69
N ILE A 130 1.73 -13.40 15.35
CA ILE A 130 0.66 -13.85 16.28
C ILE A 130 0.86 -15.32 16.67
N TYR A 131 1.19 -16.18 15.70
CA TYR A 131 1.43 -17.59 15.97
C TYR A 131 2.62 -17.81 16.92
N ALA A 132 3.73 -17.07 16.70
CA ALA A 132 4.89 -17.13 17.59
C ALA A 132 4.56 -16.63 19.02
N MET A 133 3.78 -15.56 19.14
CA MET A 133 3.31 -15.08 20.44
C MET A 133 2.41 -16.12 21.14
N ALA A 134 1.49 -16.73 20.40
CA ALA A 134 0.61 -17.76 20.92
C ALA A 134 1.43 -18.98 21.40
N ALA A 135 2.48 -19.36 20.68
CA ALA A 135 3.37 -20.46 21.08
C ALA A 135 4.03 -20.20 22.44
N ILE A 136 4.45 -18.96 22.70
CA ILE A 136 5.05 -18.58 24.00
C ILE A 136 3.99 -18.59 25.11
N ILE A 137 2.81 -18.03 24.85
CA ILE A 137 1.74 -17.91 25.86
C ILE A 137 1.17 -19.29 26.25
N PHE A 138 0.95 -20.15 25.27
CA PHE A 138 0.34 -21.47 25.46
C PHE A 138 1.37 -22.59 25.66
N GLY A 139 2.67 -22.31 25.59
CA GLY A 139 3.75 -23.25 25.87
C GLY A 139 3.90 -24.37 24.86
N PHE A 140 3.44 -24.23 23.60
CA PHE A 140 3.65 -25.24 22.57
C PHE A 140 4.87 -24.93 21.69
N ASN A 141 5.50 -25.98 21.17
CA ASN A 141 6.67 -25.82 20.31
C ASN A 141 6.23 -25.55 18.84
N PRO A 142 6.50 -24.37 18.28
CA PRO A 142 6.12 -24.02 16.92
C PRO A 142 6.87 -24.85 15.85
N ALA A 143 7.95 -25.56 16.21
CA ALA A 143 8.69 -26.43 15.31
C ALA A 143 7.99 -27.79 15.07
N HIS A 144 7.16 -28.27 16.01
CA HIS A 144 6.34 -29.46 15.83
C HIS A 144 5.04 -29.10 15.08
N LYS A 145 5.15 -28.99 13.75
CA LYS A 145 4.05 -28.59 12.88
C LYS A 145 3.44 -29.78 12.18
N THR A 146 2.14 -29.99 12.34
CA THR A 146 1.38 -30.82 11.40
C THR A 146 1.11 -29.96 10.16
N VAL A 147 1.90 -30.15 9.13
CA VAL A 147 1.84 -29.38 7.89
C VAL A 147 0.66 -29.86 7.05
N LEU A 148 -0.19 -28.95 6.61
CA LEU A 148 -1.26 -29.24 5.66
C LEU A 148 -0.64 -29.57 4.29
N PRO A 149 -0.92 -30.76 3.71
CA PRO A 149 -0.20 -31.25 2.53
C PRO A 149 -0.35 -30.39 1.27
N ILE A 150 -1.39 -29.57 1.18
CA ILE A 150 -1.68 -28.72 0.01
C ILE A 150 -0.99 -27.35 0.11
N VAL A 151 -0.84 -26.80 1.32
CA VAL A 151 -0.43 -25.39 1.52
C VAL A 151 0.95 -25.29 2.17
N GLY A 152 1.48 -26.36 2.72
CA GLY A 152 2.81 -26.39 3.34
C GLY A 152 2.93 -25.65 4.67
N ILE A 153 1.80 -25.24 5.28
CA ILE A 153 1.72 -24.49 6.53
C ILE A 153 0.90 -25.24 7.57
N SER A 154 1.10 -24.95 8.85
CA SER A 154 0.29 -25.57 9.90
C SER A 154 -1.11 -24.95 9.98
N GLY A 155 -2.09 -25.72 10.45
CA GLY A 155 -3.45 -25.22 10.67
C GLY A 155 -3.48 -24.02 11.64
N GLY A 156 -2.59 -24.00 12.65
CA GLY A 156 -2.45 -22.89 13.59
C GLY A 156 -1.90 -21.62 12.93
N GLU A 157 -0.88 -21.74 12.07
CA GLU A 157 -0.37 -20.61 11.29
C GLU A 157 -1.42 -20.03 10.36
N PHE A 158 -2.18 -20.91 9.68
CA PHE A 158 -3.26 -20.50 8.80
C PHE A 158 -4.38 -19.76 9.56
N LEU A 159 -4.75 -20.26 10.74
CA LEU A 159 -5.73 -19.59 11.58
C LEU A 159 -5.26 -18.20 12.03
N CYS A 160 -4.01 -18.07 12.48
CA CYS A 160 -3.42 -16.78 12.87
C CYS A 160 -3.34 -15.82 11.69
N PHE A 161 -3.02 -16.32 10.50
CA PHE A 161 -3.07 -15.54 9.26
C PHE A 161 -4.48 -15.01 8.99
N LEU A 162 -5.51 -15.84 9.10
CA LEU A 162 -6.90 -15.42 8.89
C LEU A 162 -7.37 -14.40 9.92
N ILE A 163 -7.00 -14.57 11.18
CA ILE A 163 -7.32 -13.60 12.25
C ILE A 163 -6.69 -12.25 11.94
N PHE A 164 -5.42 -12.22 11.56
CA PHE A 164 -4.73 -10.98 11.23
C PHE A 164 -5.28 -10.34 9.96
N TRP A 165 -5.53 -11.14 8.92
CA TRP A 165 -6.16 -10.69 7.67
C TRP A 165 -7.52 -10.04 7.94
N ARG A 166 -8.38 -10.70 8.73
CA ARG A 166 -9.70 -10.17 9.11
C ARG A 166 -9.59 -8.87 9.90
N SER A 167 -8.62 -8.76 10.79
CA SER A 167 -8.39 -7.55 11.60
C SER A 167 -8.03 -6.36 10.71
N ILE A 168 -7.06 -6.51 9.80
CA ILE A 168 -6.66 -5.45 8.87
C ILE A 168 -7.81 -5.09 7.93
N PHE A 169 -8.49 -6.09 7.37
CA PHE A 169 -9.61 -5.86 6.46
C PHE A 169 -10.76 -5.11 7.14
N SER A 170 -11.09 -5.48 8.39
CA SER A 170 -12.11 -4.79 9.18
C SER A 170 -11.73 -3.35 9.51
N SER A 171 -10.47 -3.08 9.81
CA SER A 171 -9.99 -1.71 10.08
C SER A 171 -10.03 -0.86 8.81
N SER A 172 -9.55 -1.39 7.70
CA SER A 172 -9.55 -0.70 6.41
C SER A 172 -10.98 -0.41 5.90
N SER A 173 -11.91 -1.35 6.05
CA SER A 173 -13.31 -1.14 5.64
C SER A 173 -14.02 -0.07 6.47
N LYS A 174 -13.70 0.06 7.77
CA LYS A 174 -14.24 1.13 8.61
C LYS A 174 -13.77 2.52 8.18
N GLU A 175 -12.49 2.65 7.87
CA GLU A 175 -11.94 3.90 7.33
C GLU A 175 -12.59 4.29 6.00
N TRP A 176 -12.83 3.32 5.10
CA TRP A 176 -13.54 3.53 3.85
C TRP A 176 -14.96 4.04 4.07
N ILE A 177 -15.70 3.45 5.02
CA ILE A 177 -17.07 3.86 5.37
C ILE A 177 -17.07 5.27 5.96
N GLN A 178 -16.11 5.61 6.82
CA GLN A 178 -15.99 6.96 7.38
C GLN A 178 -15.65 8.00 6.31
N LEU A 179 -14.73 7.69 5.40
CA LEU A 179 -14.35 8.59 4.31
C LEU A 179 -15.50 8.78 3.30
N SER A 180 -16.25 7.74 3.00
CA SER A 180 -17.45 7.86 2.13
C SER A 180 -18.58 8.61 2.84
N GLY A 181 -18.80 8.36 4.12
CA GLY A 181 -19.83 9.05 4.91
C GLY A 181 -19.54 10.55 5.08
N SER A 182 -18.29 10.95 5.23
CA SER A 182 -17.92 12.37 5.32
C SER A 182 -18.10 13.15 4.03
N ARG A 183 -18.12 12.48 2.86
CA ARG A 183 -18.42 13.11 1.56
C ARG A 183 -19.89 13.42 1.37
N PHE A 184 -20.79 12.74 2.11
CA PHE A 184 -22.25 12.94 2.02
C PHE A 184 -22.81 13.86 3.09
N LEU A 185 -22.01 14.34 4.04
CA LEU A 185 -22.46 15.37 4.97
C LEU A 185 -22.37 16.73 4.28
N PRO A 186 -23.51 17.40 4.00
CA PRO A 186 -23.48 18.76 3.49
C PRO A 186 -22.78 19.63 4.54
N HIS A 187 -21.76 20.38 4.11
CA HIS A 187 -21.21 21.45 4.92
C HIS A 187 -22.36 22.40 5.29
N ARG A 188 -22.89 22.23 6.50
CA ARG A 188 -23.73 23.25 7.11
C ARG A 188 -22.79 24.35 7.59
N PHE A 189 -22.67 25.39 6.79
CA PHE A 189 -22.43 26.76 7.21
C PHE A 189 -23.13 27.68 6.24
#